data_209ba82e244cc56af1e63507eb35611f
#
_entry.id   209ba82e244cc56af1e63507eb35611f
#
_cell.length_a   1.000
_cell.length_b   1.000
_cell.length_c   1.000
_cell.angle_alpha   90.00
_cell.angle_beta   90.00
_cell.angle_gamma   90.00
#
_symmetry.space_group_name_H-M   'P 1'
#
loop_
_entity.id
_entity.type
_entity.pdbx_description
1 polymer ?
#
loop_
_entity_poly.entity_id
_entity_poly.type
_entity_poly.pdbx_seq_one_letter_code
_entity_poly.pdbx_strand_id
1 'polypeptide(L)'
;MPTPKPLLAALLAAAALLAGCGGDDEADVRDTLNAFAEATAKKDYQRMCDELLAPELIEQIRRVNLPCEVALRTGLEDVENPRLEVRSIKLDGDTATAQVHSTASNQEPSDDTVRLVKVDGGWRIASLAS
;
A
#
# COMPACT_ATOMS: atom_id res chain seq x y z
N MET A 1 36.16 -11.44 61.24
CA MET A 1 36.64 -10.83 59.98
C MET A 1 35.45 -10.71 59.05
N PRO A 2 35.00 -9.53 58.77
CA PRO A 2 33.91 -9.39 57.82
C PRO A 2 34.41 -9.62 56.41
N THR A 3 33.87 -10.60 55.75
CA THR A 3 34.09 -10.84 54.34
C THR A 3 33.30 -9.79 53.53
N PRO A 4 33.89 -9.10 52.59
CA PRO A 4 33.12 -8.21 51.74
C PRO A 4 32.22 -9.07 50.81
N LYS A 5 30.95 -8.84 50.88
CA LYS A 5 30.00 -9.43 49.93
C LYS A 5 30.23 -8.78 48.59
N PRO A 6 30.39 -9.57 47.52
CA PRO A 6 30.39 -8.98 46.19
C PRO A 6 28.99 -8.52 45.89
N LEU A 7 28.85 -7.20 45.67
CA LEU A 7 27.69 -6.62 45.06
C LEU A 7 27.61 -7.13 43.61
N LEU A 8 26.72 -8.06 43.37
CA LEU A 8 26.30 -8.43 42.03
C LEU A 8 25.57 -7.21 41.46
N ALA A 9 26.30 -6.45 40.68
CA ALA A 9 25.68 -5.48 39.77
C ALA A 9 24.90 -6.28 38.73
N ALA A 10 23.59 -6.33 38.89
CA ALA A 10 22.70 -6.80 37.86
C ALA A 10 22.73 -5.79 36.71
N LEU A 11 23.51 -6.10 35.69
CA LEU A 11 23.39 -5.45 34.38
C LEU A 11 22.08 -5.88 33.78
N LEU A 12 21.07 -5.03 33.96
CA LEU A 12 19.87 -5.05 33.14
C LEU A 12 20.29 -4.60 31.73
N ALA A 13 20.58 -5.56 30.89
CA ALA A 13 20.63 -5.33 29.48
C ALA A 13 19.22 -5.00 29.03
N ALA A 14 18.93 -3.72 28.92
CA ALA A 14 17.75 -3.26 28.19
C ALA A 14 17.97 -3.63 26.72
N ALA A 15 17.45 -4.79 26.34
CA ALA A 15 17.28 -5.13 24.94
C ALA A 15 16.27 -4.11 24.37
N ALA A 16 16.80 -3.06 23.76
CA ALA A 16 15.99 -2.19 22.92
C ALA A 16 15.48 -3.07 21.77
N LEU A 17 14.25 -3.53 21.90
CA LEU A 17 13.50 -4.09 20.78
C LEU A 17 13.31 -2.96 19.78
N LEU A 18 14.25 -2.84 18.86
CA LEU A 18 14.03 -2.10 17.64
C LEU A 18 12.96 -2.86 16.89
N ALA A 19 11.69 -2.53 17.17
CA ALA A 19 10.61 -2.94 16.33
C ALA A 19 10.87 -2.29 14.97
N GLY A 20 11.33 -3.10 14.00
CA GLY A 20 11.54 -2.64 12.64
C GLY A 20 10.20 -2.23 12.03
N CYS A 21 9.93 -0.92 11.96
CA CYS A 21 8.68 -0.40 11.40
C CYS A 21 8.53 -0.67 9.89
N GLY A 22 9.63 -1.04 9.18
CA GLY A 22 9.64 -1.25 7.73
C GLY A 22 8.88 -2.47 7.24
N GLY A 23 8.80 -3.57 8.02
CA GLY A 23 8.09 -4.80 7.65
C GLY A 23 6.58 -4.63 7.64
N ASP A 24 6.04 -3.86 8.57
CA ASP A 24 4.62 -3.58 8.68
C ASP A 24 4.15 -2.68 7.53
N ASP A 25 4.92 -1.66 7.19
CA ASP A 25 4.61 -0.78 6.06
C ASP A 25 4.61 -1.53 4.72
N GLU A 26 5.53 -2.45 4.51
CA GLU A 26 5.54 -3.28 3.29
C GLU A 26 4.29 -4.16 3.22
N ALA A 27 3.91 -4.79 4.32
CA ALA A 27 2.69 -5.59 4.40
C ALA A 27 1.44 -4.73 4.15
N ASP A 28 1.38 -3.54 4.72
CA ASP A 28 0.26 -2.61 4.54
C ASP A 28 0.15 -2.11 3.09
N VAL A 29 1.27 -1.83 2.43
CA VAL A 29 1.31 -1.48 1.01
C VAL A 29 0.76 -2.63 0.16
N ARG A 30 1.20 -3.84 0.45
CA ARG A 30 0.74 -5.06 -0.24
C ARG A 30 -0.77 -5.26 -0.05
N ASP A 31 -1.25 -5.05 1.16
CA ASP A 31 -2.69 -5.16 1.48
C ASP A 31 -3.52 -4.12 0.72
N THR A 32 -3.03 -2.89 0.60
CA THR A 32 -3.70 -1.84 -0.18
C THR A 32 -3.80 -2.24 -1.66
N LEU A 33 -2.73 -2.77 -2.24
CA LEU A 33 -2.72 -3.22 -3.64
C LEU A 33 -3.65 -4.40 -3.86
N ASN A 34 -3.68 -5.36 -2.95
CA ASN A 34 -4.59 -6.50 -3.01
C ASN A 34 -6.06 -6.05 -2.85
N ALA A 35 -6.32 -5.10 -1.96
CA ALA A 35 -7.65 -4.52 -1.79
C ALA A 35 -8.12 -3.79 -3.06
N PHE A 36 -7.20 -3.12 -3.77
CA PHE A 36 -7.51 -2.49 -5.05
C PHE A 36 -7.91 -3.53 -6.12
N ALA A 37 -7.18 -4.64 -6.23
CA ALA A 37 -7.53 -5.72 -7.14
C ALA A 37 -8.89 -6.35 -6.79
N GLU A 38 -9.15 -6.56 -5.50
CA GLU A 38 -10.43 -7.08 -5.02
C GLU A 38 -11.59 -6.13 -5.31
N ALA A 39 -11.42 -4.83 -5.04
CA ALA A 39 -12.43 -3.81 -5.33
C ALA A 39 -12.68 -3.68 -6.83
N THR A 40 -11.65 -3.85 -7.67
CA THR A 40 -11.81 -3.90 -9.13
C THR A 40 -12.67 -5.10 -9.54
N ALA A 41 -12.40 -6.28 -9.01
CA ALA A 41 -13.18 -7.49 -9.29
C ALA A 41 -14.64 -7.37 -8.87
N LYS A 42 -14.90 -6.72 -7.75
CA LYS A 42 -16.24 -6.48 -7.21
C LYS A 42 -16.92 -5.24 -7.79
N LYS A 43 -16.21 -4.45 -8.59
CA LYS A 43 -16.68 -3.15 -9.10
C LYS A 43 -17.09 -2.19 -7.99
N ASP A 44 -16.39 -2.24 -6.87
CA ASP A 44 -16.61 -1.39 -5.71
C ASP A 44 -15.83 -0.08 -5.83
N TYR A 45 -16.27 0.76 -6.75
CA TYR A 45 -15.62 2.04 -7.05
C TYR A 45 -15.73 3.04 -5.90
N GLN A 46 -16.78 2.96 -5.11
CA GLN A 46 -16.93 3.79 -3.92
C GLN A 46 -15.81 3.52 -2.92
N ARG A 47 -15.56 2.26 -2.60
CA ARG A 47 -14.46 1.86 -1.70
C ARG A 47 -13.11 2.33 -2.23
N MET A 48 -12.89 2.20 -3.54
CA MET A 48 -11.65 2.67 -4.15
C MET A 48 -11.44 4.16 -3.91
N CYS A 49 -12.46 4.98 -4.17
CA CYS A 49 -12.40 6.42 -3.99
C CYS A 49 -12.28 6.84 -2.52
N ASP A 50 -12.99 6.18 -1.63
CA ASP A 50 -13.07 6.56 -0.21
C ASP A 50 -11.87 6.06 0.60
N GLU A 51 -11.33 4.89 0.26
CA GLU A 51 -10.36 4.20 1.11
C GLU A 51 -9.01 3.93 0.45
N LEU A 52 -8.96 3.71 -0.87
CA LEU A 52 -7.77 3.17 -1.52
C LEU A 52 -6.97 4.20 -2.32
N LEU A 53 -7.61 5.25 -2.83
CA LEU A 53 -6.93 6.29 -3.60
C LEU A 53 -6.50 7.44 -2.71
N ALA A 54 -5.30 7.97 -2.99
CA ALA A 54 -4.80 9.15 -2.28
C ALA A 54 -5.58 10.40 -2.69
N PRO A 55 -5.72 11.39 -1.78
CA PRO A 55 -6.40 12.65 -2.08
C PRO A 55 -5.83 13.36 -3.31
N GLU A 56 -4.53 13.30 -3.52
CA GLU A 56 -3.89 13.92 -4.70
C GLU A 56 -4.35 13.29 -6.02
N LEU A 57 -4.57 11.98 -6.05
CA LEU A 57 -5.08 11.29 -7.24
C LEU A 57 -6.55 11.62 -7.48
N ILE A 58 -7.35 11.68 -6.43
CA ILE A 58 -8.76 12.09 -6.52
C ILE A 58 -8.86 13.51 -7.04
N GLU A 59 -7.99 14.42 -6.60
CA GLU A 59 -7.97 15.80 -7.08
C GLU A 59 -7.59 15.88 -8.56
N GLN A 60 -6.66 15.06 -9.04
CA GLN A 60 -6.34 14.98 -10.47
C GLN A 60 -7.56 14.53 -11.30
N ILE A 61 -8.31 13.56 -10.81
CA ILE A 61 -9.55 13.10 -11.45
C ILE A 61 -10.57 14.23 -11.51
N ARG A 62 -10.72 15.01 -10.45
CA ARG A 62 -11.63 16.16 -10.41
C ARG A 62 -11.29 17.23 -11.42
N ARG A 63 -10.01 17.44 -11.71
CA ARG A 63 -9.56 18.47 -12.69
C ARG A 63 -10.07 18.23 -14.10
N VAL A 64 -10.43 17.00 -14.44
CA VAL A 64 -11.05 16.67 -15.72
C VAL A 64 -12.58 16.64 -15.63
N ASN A 65 -13.15 17.22 -14.57
CA ASN A 65 -14.59 17.34 -14.31
C ASN A 65 -15.33 15.99 -14.22
N LEU A 66 -14.65 14.94 -13.75
CA LEU A 66 -15.27 13.65 -13.51
C LEU A 66 -15.34 13.36 -11.99
N PRO A 67 -16.48 12.89 -11.50
CA PRO A 67 -16.53 12.25 -10.18
C PRO A 67 -15.63 11.03 -10.15
N CYS A 68 -14.96 10.77 -9.02
CA CYS A 68 -14.02 9.67 -8.88
C CYS A 68 -14.62 8.32 -9.29
N GLU A 69 -15.80 7.99 -8.80
CA GLU A 69 -16.47 6.72 -9.12
C GLU A 69 -16.81 6.56 -10.60
N VAL A 70 -17.15 7.66 -11.27
CA VAL A 70 -17.44 7.65 -12.71
C VAL A 70 -16.16 7.39 -13.50
N ALA A 71 -15.07 8.05 -13.15
CA ALA A 71 -13.77 7.84 -13.79
C ALA A 71 -13.30 6.41 -13.66
N LEU A 72 -13.39 5.82 -12.45
CA LEU A 72 -13.00 4.45 -12.20
C LEU A 72 -13.90 3.45 -12.97
N ARG A 73 -15.19 3.68 -12.95
CA ARG A 73 -16.12 2.84 -13.72
C ARG A 73 -15.77 2.83 -15.19
N THR A 74 -15.57 4.01 -15.77
CA THR A 74 -15.21 4.13 -17.19
C THR A 74 -13.92 3.39 -17.53
N GLY A 75 -12.94 3.40 -16.62
CA GLY A 75 -11.65 2.75 -16.85
C GLY A 75 -11.61 1.25 -16.51
N LEU A 76 -12.49 0.77 -15.65
CA LEU A 76 -12.37 -0.56 -15.05
C LEU A 76 -13.59 -1.46 -15.22
N GLU A 77 -14.72 -0.96 -15.71
CA GLU A 77 -15.96 -1.75 -15.78
C GLU A 77 -15.86 -3.00 -16.69
N ASP A 78 -14.99 -2.93 -17.70
CA ASP A 78 -14.79 -4.02 -18.66
C ASP A 78 -13.69 -4.99 -18.23
N VAL A 79 -13.02 -4.74 -17.12
CA VAL A 79 -11.97 -5.64 -16.62
C VAL A 79 -12.60 -6.91 -16.03
N GLU A 80 -12.23 -8.06 -16.59
CA GLU A 80 -12.74 -9.36 -16.15
C GLU A 80 -11.68 -10.18 -15.43
N ASN A 81 -12.04 -10.73 -14.25
CA ASN A 81 -11.17 -11.58 -13.44
C ASN A 81 -9.78 -10.96 -13.21
N PRO A 82 -9.70 -9.72 -12.69
CA PRO A 82 -8.42 -9.06 -12.49
C PRO A 82 -7.59 -9.80 -11.46
N ARG A 83 -6.29 -9.92 -11.74
CA ARG A 83 -5.28 -10.42 -10.82
C ARG A 83 -4.12 -9.45 -10.78
N LEU A 84 -3.57 -9.25 -9.61
CA LEU A 84 -2.43 -8.38 -9.39
C LEU A 84 -1.39 -9.14 -8.59
N GLU A 85 -0.19 -9.21 -9.14
CA GLU A 85 0.97 -9.78 -8.47
C GLU A 85 1.95 -8.67 -8.13
N VAL A 86 2.25 -8.51 -6.86
CA VAL A 86 3.23 -7.53 -6.38
C VAL A 86 4.62 -8.15 -6.52
N ARG A 87 5.44 -7.61 -7.42
CA ARG A 87 6.80 -8.09 -7.71
C ARG A 87 7.82 -7.56 -6.71
N SER A 88 7.75 -6.27 -6.42
CA SER A 88 8.65 -5.60 -5.47
C SER A 88 8.00 -4.38 -4.86
N ILE A 89 8.43 -4.02 -3.67
CA ILE A 89 8.02 -2.81 -2.96
C ILE A 89 9.28 -2.11 -2.46
N LYS A 90 9.39 -0.82 -2.78
CA LYS A 90 10.43 0.05 -2.26
C LYS A 90 9.79 1.12 -1.38
N LEU A 91 10.18 1.16 -0.12
CA LEU A 91 9.74 2.16 0.84
C LEU A 91 10.72 3.32 0.92
N ASP A 92 10.19 4.53 1.01
CA ASP A 92 10.96 5.76 1.21
C ASP A 92 10.14 6.71 2.10
N GLY A 93 10.28 6.56 3.43
CA GLY A 93 9.49 7.31 4.41
C GLY A 93 8.00 7.05 4.24
N ASP A 94 7.25 8.11 3.96
CA ASP A 94 5.79 8.05 3.76
C ASP A 94 5.38 7.77 2.31
N THR A 95 6.31 7.37 1.47
CA THR A 95 6.06 6.97 0.09
C THR A 95 6.51 5.54 -0.17
N ALA A 96 5.85 4.89 -1.10
CA ALA A 96 6.23 3.56 -1.58
C ALA A 96 6.08 3.49 -3.10
N THR A 97 6.94 2.70 -3.70
CA THR A 97 6.87 2.36 -5.13
C THR A 97 6.77 0.85 -5.26
N ALA A 98 5.75 0.36 -5.91
CA ALA A 98 5.53 -1.05 -6.14
C ALA A 98 5.61 -1.38 -7.63
N GLN A 99 6.32 -2.44 -7.97
CA GLN A 99 6.28 -3.05 -9.30
C GLN A 99 5.24 -4.16 -9.25
N VAL A 100 4.23 -4.07 -10.10
CA VAL A 100 3.13 -5.02 -10.14
C VAL A 100 2.96 -5.61 -11.53
N HIS A 101 2.55 -6.87 -11.56
CA HIS A 101 2.14 -7.55 -12.78
C HIS A 101 0.63 -7.74 -12.73
N SER A 102 -0.07 -7.18 -13.70
CA SER A 102 -1.54 -7.22 -13.77
C SER A 102 -1.99 -8.09 -14.91
N THR A 103 -2.99 -8.93 -14.63
CA THR A 103 -3.64 -9.77 -15.64
C THR A 103 -5.16 -9.65 -15.51
N ALA A 104 -5.85 -9.81 -16.62
CA ALA A 104 -7.30 -9.98 -16.67
C ALA A 104 -7.65 -10.92 -17.81
N SER A 105 -8.80 -11.61 -17.73
CA SER A 105 -9.19 -12.61 -18.71
C SER A 105 -9.33 -12.07 -20.12
N ASN A 106 -9.65 -10.80 -20.26
CA ASN A 106 -9.99 -10.15 -21.53
C ASN A 106 -9.00 -9.04 -21.92
N GLN A 107 -7.83 -8.97 -21.28
CA GLN A 107 -6.83 -7.94 -21.54
C GLN A 107 -5.43 -8.54 -21.61
N GLU A 108 -4.55 -7.88 -22.35
CA GLU A 108 -3.13 -8.22 -22.36
C GLU A 108 -2.52 -7.98 -20.97
N PRO A 109 -1.63 -8.87 -20.50
CA PRO A 109 -0.88 -8.63 -19.27
C PRO A 109 -0.08 -7.34 -19.33
N SER A 110 0.03 -6.65 -18.20
CA SER A 110 0.84 -5.44 -18.08
C SER A 110 1.75 -5.48 -16.87
N ASP A 111 2.88 -4.79 -16.99
CA ASP A 111 3.79 -4.51 -15.88
C ASP A 111 3.72 -3.02 -15.59
N ASP A 112 3.32 -2.69 -14.36
CA ASP A 112 3.01 -1.32 -13.98
C ASP A 112 3.80 -0.92 -12.74
N THR A 113 4.09 0.36 -12.62
CA THR A 113 4.66 0.97 -11.42
C THR A 113 3.55 1.73 -10.68
N VAL A 114 3.33 1.36 -9.44
CA VAL A 114 2.33 2.01 -8.59
C VAL A 114 3.04 2.81 -7.50
N ARG A 115 2.73 4.09 -7.40
CA ARG A 115 3.20 4.92 -6.29
C ARG A 115 2.10 5.01 -5.24
N LEU A 116 2.49 4.82 -3.98
CA LEU A 116 1.61 4.93 -2.83
C LEU A 116 2.16 5.99 -1.87
N VAL A 117 1.26 6.58 -1.11
CA VAL A 117 1.59 7.53 -0.04
C VAL A 117 0.88 7.13 1.23
N LYS A 118 1.53 7.40 2.37
CA LYS A 118 0.93 7.19 3.68
C LYS A 118 0.11 8.41 4.06
N VAL A 119 -1.17 8.20 4.35
CA VAL A 119 -2.13 9.24 4.72
C VAL A 119 -2.83 8.80 6.00
N ASP A 120 -2.69 9.56 7.07
CA ASP A 120 -3.32 9.28 8.38
C ASP A 120 -3.05 7.83 8.86
N GLY A 121 -1.82 7.35 8.68
CA GLY A 121 -1.40 6.02 9.10
C GLY A 121 -1.75 4.88 8.15
N GLY A 122 -2.48 5.15 7.06
CA GLY A 122 -2.82 4.17 6.03
C GLY A 122 -2.16 4.45 4.68
N TRP A 123 -1.91 3.41 3.91
CA TRP A 123 -1.34 3.55 2.58
C TRP A 123 -2.43 3.71 1.52
N ARG A 124 -2.22 4.65 0.59
CA ARG A 124 -3.16 4.94 -0.49
C ARG A 124 -2.43 5.07 -1.83
N ILE A 125 -3.09 4.69 -2.90
CA ILE A 125 -2.55 4.75 -4.25
C ILE A 125 -2.56 6.20 -4.74
N ALA A 126 -1.38 6.70 -5.09
CA ALA A 126 -1.17 8.07 -5.52
C ALA A 126 -1.02 8.21 -7.04
N SER A 127 -0.50 7.18 -7.72
CA SER A 127 -0.43 7.15 -9.18
C SER A 127 -0.26 5.74 -9.70
N LEU A 128 -0.70 5.53 -10.93
CA LEU A 128 -0.52 4.32 -11.73
C LEU A 128 0.24 4.72 -12.99
N ALA A 129 1.36 4.05 -13.28
CA ALA A 129 2.16 4.29 -14.48
C ALA A 129 2.56 2.95 -15.11
N SER A 130 2.34 2.81 -16.39
CA SER A 130 2.78 1.68 -17.22
C SER A 130 4.12 1.94 -17.90
#